data_eb9c8e8450728de56a391ccd30b14b47
#
_entry.id   eb9c8e8450728de56a391ccd30b14b47
#
_cell.length_a   1.000
_cell.length_b   1.000
_cell.length_c   1.000
_cell.angle_alpha   90.00
_cell.angle_beta   90.00
_cell.angle_gamma   90.00
#
_symmetry.space_group_name_H-M   'P 1'
#
loop_
_entity.id
_entity.type
_entity.pdbx_description
1 polymer ?
#
loop_
_entity_poly.entity_id
_entity_poly.type
_entity_poly.pdbx_seq_one_letter_code
_entity_poly.pdbx_strand_id
1 'polypeptide(L)'
;MNSPALLSCLRLTLVLPLLLSPSVTAQDSRREGLDVFEKHVRPLLAKHCYECHSAESSSVKGNLKLDTRTATLKGGDSGPALVAGKPDDSLLLKSVMYDNPDLQMPPKGKLSEDEIAALRHWIEIGAPDPRTGTSDQISKTTRLKQGRQHWSFQPVRPVQTPSVKNAAWTRSEIDHFILARQEQAGITPAADADRPALLRRVTLDLTGLPPTPQQLSQFVADPASDDDALAKVVDHLLASPAFGERWGRHWLDVVRYADSVGKTRNIPFPFAWRYRNYVIDSFNADKPYDRFVQEQLAGDLLPSRDVRQRSENVIATGFLALGSMDLNERDLDQFRLDRIDDQMDTLGRSMLGLTFGCARCHDHKFDPISQQDYYALAGIFASTRTLSGNRSRAGMGNTYFHPELLADIGDKAAKEAIAGRDPAQLKAATLARADEIRETLAPMVQRFKGMPDNAPGKAALKQRMAVLRRELQSLQPADAAAGTPGKSKAKQQSKQQRLEAVPFDPAGDIAMGVSEGRIEDLKLRIRGEPDLEGDVVERGLPTVLETVGMSRIQEGTSGREELAKWLTSSRNPLTGRVLVNRVWGHLFGRGLVETPDNFGVAGALPSHPELLDYL
;
A
#
# COMPACT_ATOMS: atom_id res chain seq x y z
N MET A 1 -86.04 2.84 23.64
CA MET A 1 -86.12 3.50 24.98
C MET A 1 -84.78 3.49 25.59
N ASN A 2 -84.26 4.70 25.82
CA ASN A 2 -83.18 5.15 26.79
C ASN A 2 -81.77 4.60 26.62
N SER A 3 -80.93 5.36 26.03
CA SER A 3 -80.06 6.47 26.48
C SER A 3 -78.81 6.07 27.36
N PRO A 4 -77.73 6.80 27.25
CA PRO A 4 -76.36 6.29 27.19
C PRO A 4 -75.57 6.62 28.48
N ALA A 5 -74.46 5.94 28.70
CA ALA A 5 -73.52 6.31 29.74
C ALA A 5 -72.12 6.62 29.12
N LEU A 6 -71.70 7.83 29.35
CA LEU A 6 -70.40 8.39 29.13
C LEU A 6 -69.31 7.65 29.95
N LEU A 7 -68.24 7.21 29.32
CA LEU A 7 -67.01 6.82 29.96
C LEU A 7 -65.84 7.63 29.42
N SER A 8 -65.38 8.52 30.29
CA SER A 8 -64.24 9.41 30.11
C SER A 8 -62.96 8.61 30.05
N CYS A 9 -62.26 8.56 28.90
CA CYS A 9 -60.90 7.98 28.80
C CYS A 9 -59.87 9.02 29.18
N LEU A 10 -59.28 8.85 30.34
CA LEU A 10 -58.09 9.55 30.84
C LEU A 10 -56.90 9.12 30.02
N ARG A 11 -56.38 10.02 29.16
CA ARG A 11 -55.13 9.82 28.42
C ARG A 11 -53.98 10.06 29.41
N LEU A 12 -53.34 8.97 29.85
CA LEU A 12 -52.07 9.02 30.56
C LEU A 12 -50.94 9.15 29.54
N THR A 13 -50.45 10.36 29.32
CA THR A 13 -49.23 10.62 28.55
C THR A 13 -48.01 10.20 29.38
N LEU A 14 -47.46 9.03 29.08
CA LEU A 14 -46.19 8.57 29.64
C LEU A 14 -45.07 9.37 28.94
N VAL A 15 -44.57 10.40 29.61
CA VAL A 15 -43.32 11.08 29.20
C VAL A 15 -42.17 10.19 29.63
N LEU A 16 -41.63 9.43 28.68
CA LEU A 16 -40.38 8.68 28.84
C LEU A 16 -39.22 9.68 28.73
N PRO A 17 -38.42 9.88 29.78
CA PRO A 17 -37.23 10.72 29.63
C PRO A 17 -36.25 10.00 28.70
N LEU A 18 -35.96 10.60 27.54
CA LEU A 18 -34.78 10.23 26.72
C LEU A 18 -33.53 10.45 27.57
N LEU A 19 -33.02 9.39 28.16
CA LEU A 19 -31.65 9.36 28.69
C LEU A 19 -30.71 9.43 27.47
N LEU A 20 -30.36 10.64 27.04
CA LEU A 20 -29.24 10.90 26.17
C LEU A 20 -27.99 10.40 26.89
N SER A 21 -27.46 9.28 26.41
CA SER A 21 -26.19 8.73 26.88
C SER A 21 -25.05 9.68 26.53
N PRO A 22 -24.33 10.24 27.52
CA PRO A 22 -23.23 11.19 27.27
C PRO A 22 -21.94 10.49 26.77
N SER A 23 -22.01 9.21 26.42
CA SER A 23 -20.84 8.41 26.13
C SER A 23 -20.27 8.61 24.71
N VAL A 24 -21.07 9.02 23.73
CA VAL A 24 -20.63 9.16 22.33
C VAL A 24 -19.79 10.42 22.13
N THR A 25 -20.17 11.54 22.73
CA THR A 25 -19.47 12.82 22.58
C THR A 25 -18.10 12.86 23.25
N ALA A 26 -17.93 12.19 24.40
CA ALA A 26 -16.65 12.17 25.12
C ALA A 26 -15.59 11.29 24.45
N GLN A 27 -16.00 10.25 23.76
CA GLN A 27 -15.10 9.35 23.03
C GLN A 27 -14.61 9.97 21.72
N ASP A 28 -15.47 10.68 21.00
CA ASP A 28 -15.12 11.40 19.78
C ASP A 28 -14.18 12.57 20.07
N SER A 29 -14.45 13.37 21.09
CA SER A 29 -13.57 14.47 21.52
C SER A 29 -12.19 13.98 21.97
N ARG A 30 -12.12 12.83 22.63
CA ARG A 30 -10.84 12.23 23.02
C ARG A 30 -10.04 11.75 21.81
N ARG A 31 -10.69 11.16 20.80
CA ARG A 31 -10.07 10.70 19.57
C ARG A 31 -9.53 11.87 18.74
N GLU A 32 -10.33 12.92 18.58
CA GLU A 32 -9.93 14.16 17.93
C GLU A 32 -8.70 14.79 18.60
N GLY A 33 -8.72 14.86 19.93
CA GLY A 33 -7.60 15.44 20.67
C GLY A 33 -6.32 14.62 20.63
N LEU A 34 -6.40 13.30 20.52
CA LEU A 34 -5.24 12.44 20.29
C LEU A 34 -4.67 12.65 18.88
N ASP A 35 -5.53 12.85 17.89
CA ASP A 35 -5.14 13.16 16.51
C ASP A 35 -4.41 14.52 16.43
N VAL A 36 -4.95 15.54 17.09
CA VAL A 36 -4.30 16.87 17.18
C VAL A 36 -2.92 16.76 17.84
N PHE A 37 -2.83 15.99 18.93
CA PHE A 37 -1.56 15.77 19.62
C PHE A 37 -0.52 15.13 18.70
N GLU A 38 -0.87 14.04 18.02
CA GLU A 38 0.08 13.29 17.17
C GLU A 38 0.50 14.03 15.91
N LYS A 39 -0.46 14.73 15.28
CA LYS A 39 -0.20 15.41 14.00
C LYS A 39 0.49 16.76 14.16
N HIS A 40 0.23 17.48 15.25
CA HIS A 40 0.67 18.86 15.40
C HIS A 40 1.52 19.10 16.65
N VAL A 41 1.06 18.63 17.83
CA VAL A 41 1.72 18.97 19.11
C VAL A 41 2.99 18.16 19.33
N ARG A 42 2.96 16.86 19.12
CA ARG A 42 4.17 16.03 19.32
C ARG A 42 5.33 16.42 18.40
N PRO A 43 5.12 16.64 17.07
CA PRO A 43 6.19 17.11 16.19
C PRO A 43 6.75 18.46 16.63
N LEU A 44 5.88 19.36 17.07
CA LEU A 44 6.28 20.68 17.60
C LEU A 44 7.17 20.52 18.85
N LEU A 45 6.74 19.71 19.84
CA LEU A 45 7.53 19.46 21.04
C LEU A 45 8.88 18.81 20.72
N ALA A 46 8.88 17.85 19.80
CA ALA A 46 10.12 17.16 19.39
C ALA A 46 11.09 18.12 18.71
N LYS A 47 10.59 18.99 17.81
CA LYS A 47 11.40 19.93 17.03
C LYS A 47 11.99 21.06 17.89
N HIS A 48 11.20 21.61 18.82
CA HIS A 48 11.52 22.87 19.49
C HIS A 48 11.84 22.75 20.99
N CYS A 49 11.41 21.65 21.67
CA CYS A 49 11.46 21.57 23.13
C CYS A 49 12.35 20.43 23.67
N TYR A 50 12.36 19.24 23.03
CA TYR A 50 13.02 18.05 23.59
C TYR A 50 14.54 18.15 23.66
N GLU A 51 15.17 19.01 22.86
CA GLU A 51 16.62 19.24 22.94
C GLU A 51 17.07 19.64 24.37
N CYS A 52 16.21 20.40 25.10
CA CYS A 52 16.47 20.89 26.44
C CYS A 52 15.52 20.33 27.50
N HIS A 53 14.35 19.80 27.11
CA HIS A 53 13.27 19.43 28.03
C HIS A 53 12.79 17.98 27.80
N SER A 54 13.72 17.03 27.76
CA SER A 54 13.44 15.59 27.71
C SER A 54 14.34 14.81 28.65
N ALA A 55 14.00 13.56 28.92
CA ALA A 55 14.86 12.65 29.70
C ALA A 55 16.21 12.37 29.01
N GLU A 56 16.27 12.52 27.68
CA GLU A 56 17.46 12.29 26.86
C GLU A 56 18.34 13.54 26.70
N SER A 57 17.91 14.69 27.24
CA SER A 57 18.68 15.93 27.21
C SER A 57 19.95 15.78 28.02
N SER A 58 21.09 16.21 27.48
CA SER A 58 22.39 16.22 28.20
C SER A 58 22.34 17.08 29.46
N SER A 59 21.42 18.06 29.52
CA SER A 59 21.17 18.92 30.70
C SER A 59 19.70 19.37 30.63
N VAL A 60 18.85 18.78 31.49
CA VAL A 60 17.43 19.16 31.58
C VAL A 60 17.32 20.56 32.17
N LYS A 61 16.86 21.52 31.39
CA LYS A 61 16.73 22.91 31.83
C LYS A 61 15.46 23.10 32.66
N GLY A 62 15.59 23.83 33.80
CA GLY A 62 14.49 24.11 34.73
C GLY A 62 13.81 22.86 35.30
N ASN A 63 14.52 21.72 35.37
CA ASN A 63 13.95 20.40 35.75
C ASN A 63 12.66 20.02 35.01
N LEU A 64 12.37 20.70 33.88
CA LEU A 64 11.15 20.49 33.08
C LEU A 64 11.41 19.39 32.04
N LYS A 65 10.55 18.37 32.05
CA LYS A 65 10.51 17.35 31.01
C LYS A 65 9.13 17.39 30.32
N LEU A 66 9.14 17.43 28.97
CA LEU A 66 7.96 17.51 28.13
C LEU A 66 7.75 16.24 27.27
N ASP A 67 8.58 15.22 27.49
CA ASP A 67 8.61 13.95 26.76
C ASP A 67 7.59 12.91 27.22
N THR A 68 6.96 13.11 28.38
CA THR A 68 5.88 12.27 28.90
C THR A 68 4.71 13.11 29.43
N ARG A 69 3.49 12.56 29.39
CA ARG A 69 2.31 13.23 29.94
C ARG A 69 2.48 13.55 31.42
N THR A 70 2.95 12.59 32.19
CA THR A 70 3.13 12.73 33.64
C THR A 70 4.13 13.83 33.98
N ALA A 71 5.26 13.88 33.24
CA ALA A 71 6.28 14.90 33.43
C ALA A 71 5.78 16.30 32.99
N THR A 72 5.07 16.39 31.87
CA THR A 72 4.46 17.65 31.39
C THR A 72 3.46 18.22 32.42
N LEU A 73 2.62 17.36 32.99
CA LEU A 73 1.67 17.76 34.03
C LEU A 73 2.34 18.11 35.38
N LYS A 74 3.42 17.39 35.73
CA LYS A 74 4.22 17.70 36.92
C LYS A 74 4.91 19.06 36.80
N GLY A 75 5.44 19.37 35.59
CA GLY A 75 6.19 20.57 35.30
C GLY A 75 7.62 20.55 35.84
N GLY A 76 8.21 21.72 35.93
CA GLY A 76 9.60 21.94 36.37
C GLY A 76 9.66 22.85 37.63
N ASP A 77 10.80 23.53 37.78
CA ASP A 77 11.07 24.43 38.90
C ASP A 77 10.06 25.57 39.03
N SER A 78 9.42 25.99 37.92
CA SER A 78 8.40 27.05 37.89
C SER A 78 6.95 26.52 38.08
N GLY A 79 6.78 25.23 38.38
CA GLY A 79 5.50 24.58 38.57
C GLY A 79 4.99 23.83 37.32
N PRO A 80 3.67 23.47 37.31
CA PRO A 80 3.08 22.71 36.19
C PRO A 80 3.24 23.45 34.85
N ALA A 81 3.73 22.74 33.87
CA ALA A 81 3.88 23.33 32.52
C ALA A 81 2.51 23.47 31.81
N LEU A 82 1.54 22.65 32.19
CA LEU A 82 0.27 22.48 31.52
C LEU A 82 -0.89 22.40 32.53
N VAL A 83 -1.96 23.16 32.28
CA VAL A 83 -3.25 23.05 32.95
C VAL A 83 -4.29 22.65 31.91
N ALA A 84 -4.73 21.39 31.96
CA ALA A 84 -5.68 20.84 30.99
C ALA A 84 -6.99 21.66 30.92
N GLY A 85 -7.44 22.03 29.72
CA GLY A 85 -8.63 22.84 29.51
C GLY A 85 -8.44 24.34 29.77
N LYS A 86 -7.22 24.77 30.16
CA LYS A 86 -6.95 26.16 30.53
C LYS A 86 -5.66 26.66 29.85
N PRO A 87 -5.73 27.05 28.59
CA PRO A 87 -4.56 27.49 27.84
C PRO A 87 -3.87 28.69 28.47
N ASP A 88 -4.64 29.69 28.92
CA ASP A 88 -4.08 30.94 29.49
C ASP A 88 -3.48 30.73 30.89
N ASP A 89 -3.76 29.63 31.59
CA ASP A 89 -3.11 29.25 32.84
C ASP A 89 -1.86 28.39 32.63
N SER A 90 -1.64 27.89 31.39
CA SER A 90 -0.55 26.95 31.08
C SER A 90 0.77 27.68 30.78
N LEU A 91 1.80 27.41 31.58
CA LEU A 91 3.14 28.01 31.43
C LEU A 91 3.75 27.69 30.07
N LEU A 92 3.52 26.51 29.53
CA LEU A 92 3.98 26.08 28.22
C LEU A 92 3.48 27.03 27.12
N LEU A 93 2.19 27.40 27.15
CA LEU A 93 1.65 28.33 26.16
C LEU A 93 2.17 29.76 26.37
N LYS A 94 2.21 30.23 27.61
CA LYS A 94 2.75 31.57 27.95
C LYS A 94 4.19 31.74 27.47
N SER A 95 5.01 30.68 27.59
CA SER A 95 6.42 30.75 27.20
C SER A 95 6.62 30.86 25.67
N VAL A 96 5.76 30.25 24.87
CA VAL A 96 5.87 30.27 23.40
C VAL A 96 5.21 31.50 22.77
N MET A 97 4.35 32.22 23.52
CA MET A 97 3.73 33.47 23.05
C MET A 97 4.72 34.64 23.02
N TYR A 98 5.81 34.57 23.79
CA TYR A 98 6.87 35.61 23.84
C TYR A 98 6.44 36.95 24.44
N ASP A 99 5.31 37.00 25.17
CA ASP A 99 4.78 38.22 25.79
C ASP A 99 5.58 38.65 27.02
N ASN A 100 6.28 37.72 27.69
CA ASN A 100 7.13 37.94 28.84
C ASN A 100 8.61 37.71 28.47
N PRO A 101 9.49 38.72 28.54
CA PRO A 101 10.93 38.57 28.21
C PRO A 101 11.65 37.50 29.03
N ASP A 102 11.22 37.24 30.28
CA ASP A 102 11.85 36.26 31.19
C ASP A 102 11.38 34.81 30.92
N LEU A 103 10.43 34.62 29.99
CA LEU A 103 9.76 33.34 29.76
C LEU A 103 9.72 32.94 28.28
N GLN A 104 10.63 33.46 27.46
CA GLN A 104 10.64 33.21 25.99
C GLN A 104 11.24 31.85 25.66
N MET A 105 10.38 30.94 25.14
CA MET A 105 10.78 29.62 24.65
C MET A 105 10.18 29.32 23.28
N PRO A 106 10.92 28.64 22.38
CA PRO A 106 12.33 28.26 22.47
C PRO A 106 13.28 29.45 22.32
N PRO A 107 14.51 29.38 22.86
CA PRO A 107 15.46 30.52 22.79
C PRO A 107 15.90 30.89 21.37
N LYS A 108 15.74 29.98 20.42
CA LYS A 108 16.15 30.14 19.02
C LYS A 108 15.17 31.00 18.19
N GLY A 109 13.99 31.35 18.74
CA GLY A 109 12.97 32.18 18.07
C GLY A 109 11.54 31.75 18.42
N LYS A 110 10.57 32.66 18.21
CA LYS A 110 9.15 32.42 18.44
C LYS A 110 8.61 31.35 17.49
N LEU A 111 7.69 30.51 17.95
CA LEU A 111 6.93 29.59 17.11
C LEU A 111 6.05 30.33 16.09
N SER A 112 5.69 29.70 14.99
CA SER A 112 4.70 30.24 14.06
C SER A 112 3.32 30.38 14.71
N GLU A 113 2.49 31.26 14.20
CA GLU A 113 1.13 31.43 14.71
C GLU A 113 0.30 30.15 14.60
N ASP A 114 0.50 29.35 13.56
CA ASP A 114 -0.17 28.04 13.38
C ASP A 114 0.29 27.02 14.44
N GLU A 115 1.58 26.99 14.77
CA GLU A 115 2.12 26.12 15.82
C GLU A 115 1.59 26.52 17.21
N ILE A 116 1.48 27.82 17.48
CA ILE A 116 0.90 28.35 18.73
C ILE A 116 -0.59 28.04 18.79
N ALA A 117 -1.34 28.20 17.69
CA ALA A 117 -2.76 27.92 17.61
C ALA A 117 -3.04 26.42 17.83
N ALA A 118 -2.24 25.54 17.26
CA ALA A 118 -2.36 24.09 17.47
C ALA A 118 -2.11 23.69 18.93
N LEU A 119 -1.11 24.30 19.57
CA LEU A 119 -0.83 24.07 20.99
C LEU A 119 -1.97 24.58 21.89
N ARG A 120 -2.50 25.78 21.62
CA ARG A 120 -3.64 26.37 22.33
C ARG A 120 -4.86 25.46 22.21
N HIS A 121 -5.22 25.08 21.01
CA HIS A 121 -6.37 24.21 20.74
C HIS A 121 -6.26 22.86 21.46
N TRP A 122 -5.08 22.22 21.41
CA TRP A 122 -4.85 20.99 22.13
C TRP A 122 -5.05 21.13 23.64
N ILE A 123 -4.60 22.23 24.24
CA ILE A 123 -4.80 22.51 25.67
C ILE A 123 -6.29 22.75 25.98
N GLU A 124 -7.03 23.48 25.14
CA GLU A 124 -8.45 23.78 25.27
C GLU A 124 -9.31 22.52 25.32
N ILE A 125 -9.03 21.55 24.46
CA ILE A 125 -9.75 20.26 24.44
C ILE A 125 -9.29 19.28 25.54
N GLY A 126 -8.57 19.76 26.56
CA GLY A 126 -8.18 18.98 27.73
C GLY A 126 -6.81 18.32 27.65
N ALA A 127 -5.97 18.72 26.69
CA ALA A 127 -4.62 18.20 26.48
C ALA A 127 -4.56 16.66 26.48
N PRO A 128 -5.33 15.97 25.62
CA PRO A 128 -5.25 14.52 25.51
C PRO A 128 -3.86 14.12 25.02
N ASP A 129 -3.17 13.33 25.81
CA ASP A 129 -1.79 12.92 25.56
C ASP A 129 -1.72 11.40 25.74
N PRO A 130 -1.39 10.65 24.68
CA PRO A 130 -1.31 9.19 24.74
C PRO A 130 -0.01 8.68 25.36
N ARG A 131 0.95 9.57 25.66
CA ARG A 131 2.22 9.19 26.28
C ARG A 131 2.01 8.82 27.77
N THR A 132 1.52 7.61 27.99
CA THR A 132 1.40 7.03 29.33
C THR A 132 2.75 6.44 29.73
N GLY A 133 3.45 6.98 30.71
CA GLY A 133 4.65 6.39 31.28
C GLY A 133 5.23 7.26 32.37
N THR A 134 5.58 6.65 33.49
CA THR A 134 6.74 7.01 34.28
C THR A 134 7.97 6.86 33.38
N SER A 135 9.01 7.66 33.58
CA SER A 135 10.28 7.65 32.87
C SER A 135 11.10 6.35 32.99
N ASP A 136 10.45 5.25 33.30
CA ASP A 136 11.05 3.93 33.15
C ASP A 136 10.95 3.59 31.67
N GLN A 137 12.08 3.77 30.98
CA GLN A 137 12.31 3.07 29.72
C GLN A 137 12.00 1.60 29.97
N ILE A 138 10.80 1.18 29.51
CA ILE A 138 10.58 -0.25 29.31
C ILE A 138 11.73 -0.65 28.40
N SER A 139 12.66 -1.45 28.90
CA SER A 139 13.87 -1.79 28.15
C SER A 139 13.42 -2.31 26.77
N LYS A 140 14.20 -2.03 25.71
CA LYS A 140 13.89 -2.55 24.36
C LYS A 140 13.51 -4.03 24.42
N THR A 141 14.19 -4.80 25.27
CA THR A 141 13.92 -6.22 25.53
C THR A 141 12.52 -6.48 26.11
N THR A 142 12.05 -5.65 27.05
CA THR A 142 10.71 -5.81 27.65
C THR A 142 9.63 -5.46 26.65
N ARG A 143 9.81 -4.39 25.85
CA ARG A 143 8.89 -3.99 24.78
C ARG A 143 8.77 -5.07 23.70
N LEU A 144 9.88 -5.63 23.28
CA LEU A 144 9.93 -6.73 22.32
C LEU A 144 9.24 -7.99 22.88
N LYS A 145 9.49 -8.34 24.16
CA LYS A 145 8.85 -9.49 24.82
C LYS A 145 7.34 -9.31 24.94
N GLN A 146 6.87 -8.12 25.31
CA GLN A 146 5.44 -7.81 25.36
C GLN A 146 4.80 -7.80 23.97
N GLY A 147 5.49 -7.19 23.00
CA GLY A 147 5.03 -7.15 21.62
C GLY A 147 4.85 -8.54 21.01
N ARG A 148 5.80 -9.45 21.23
CA ARG A 148 5.68 -10.85 20.82
C ARG A 148 4.47 -11.58 21.39
N GLN A 149 3.84 -11.07 22.46
CA GLN A 149 2.61 -11.66 22.99
C GLN A 149 1.34 -11.21 22.26
N HIS A 150 1.44 -10.18 21.42
CA HIS A 150 0.30 -9.74 20.61
C HIS A 150 -0.13 -10.86 19.66
N TRP A 151 -1.44 -11.03 19.48
CA TRP A 151 -2.03 -12.14 18.72
C TRP A 151 -1.43 -12.33 17.33
N SER A 152 -1.16 -11.23 16.61
CA SER A 152 -0.69 -11.26 15.23
C SER A 152 0.75 -11.76 15.08
N PHE A 153 1.57 -11.62 16.13
CA PHE A 153 2.95 -12.12 16.16
C PHE A 153 3.06 -13.53 16.73
N GLN A 154 1.94 -14.13 17.19
CA GLN A 154 1.92 -15.52 17.64
C GLN A 154 1.85 -16.46 16.44
N PRO A 155 2.56 -17.60 16.50
CA PRO A 155 2.46 -18.61 15.44
C PRO A 155 1.00 -19.02 15.19
N VAL A 156 0.66 -19.26 13.94
CA VAL A 156 -0.61 -19.88 13.56
C VAL A 156 -0.69 -21.26 14.21
N ARG A 157 -1.82 -21.57 14.85
CA ARG A 157 -2.02 -22.83 15.56
C ARG A 157 -3.07 -23.67 14.84
N PRO A 158 -2.90 -24.98 14.80
CA PRO A 158 -3.98 -25.87 14.36
C PRO A 158 -5.22 -25.64 15.22
N VAL A 159 -6.36 -25.40 14.59
CA VAL A 159 -7.63 -25.14 15.25
C VAL A 159 -8.57 -26.31 14.96
N GLN A 160 -9.30 -26.75 15.99
CA GLN A 160 -10.35 -27.75 15.82
C GLN A 160 -11.67 -27.05 15.47
N THR A 161 -12.39 -27.64 14.51
CA THR A 161 -13.73 -27.18 14.13
C THR A 161 -14.67 -27.24 15.33
N PRO A 162 -15.33 -26.12 15.71
CA PRO A 162 -16.21 -26.09 16.87
C PRO A 162 -17.46 -26.93 16.65
N SER A 163 -17.96 -27.56 17.70
CA SER A 163 -19.26 -28.24 17.68
C SER A 163 -20.38 -27.19 17.77
N VAL A 164 -21.47 -27.43 16.99
CA VAL A 164 -22.63 -26.55 16.91
C VAL A 164 -23.91 -27.35 17.18
N LYS A 165 -24.98 -26.67 17.62
CA LYS A 165 -26.27 -27.29 17.92
C LYS A 165 -27.02 -27.67 16.63
N ASN A 166 -26.99 -26.80 15.64
CA ASN A 166 -27.66 -26.99 14.36
C ASN A 166 -26.68 -27.42 13.25
N ALA A 167 -26.04 -28.58 13.44
CA ALA A 167 -25.09 -29.12 12.46
C ALA A 167 -25.71 -29.40 11.08
N ALA A 168 -27.04 -29.52 10.97
CA ALA A 168 -27.72 -29.72 9.69
C ALA A 168 -27.69 -28.46 8.79
N TRP A 169 -27.42 -27.28 9.33
CA TRP A 169 -27.27 -26.04 8.56
C TRP A 169 -25.90 -25.92 7.89
N THR A 170 -24.87 -26.52 8.50
CA THR A 170 -23.49 -26.38 8.02
C THR A 170 -23.25 -27.21 6.76
N ARG A 171 -22.55 -26.61 5.77
CA ARG A 171 -22.12 -27.25 4.50
C ARG A 171 -20.60 -27.43 4.45
N SER A 172 -19.87 -26.62 5.22
CA SER A 172 -18.41 -26.64 5.29
C SER A 172 -17.95 -26.42 6.73
N GLU A 173 -16.67 -26.67 6.99
CA GLU A 173 -16.08 -26.40 8.30
C GLU A 173 -16.09 -24.91 8.65
N ILE A 174 -16.02 -24.02 7.64
CA ILE A 174 -16.15 -22.57 7.82
C ILE A 174 -17.48 -22.23 8.48
N ASP A 175 -18.56 -22.88 8.07
CA ASP A 175 -19.90 -22.64 8.61
C ASP A 175 -19.99 -22.99 10.10
N HIS A 176 -19.24 -23.96 10.58
CA HIS A 176 -19.18 -24.30 12.00
C HIS A 176 -18.66 -23.13 12.84
N PHE A 177 -17.58 -22.45 12.38
CA PHE A 177 -17.04 -21.28 13.09
C PHE A 177 -18.04 -20.12 13.12
N ILE A 178 -18.71 -19.88 11.99
CA ILE A 178 -19.72 -18.82 11.89
C ILE A 178 -20.94 -19.15 12.75
N LEU A 179 -21.47 -20.36 12.63
CA LEU A 179 -22.66 -20.78 13.37
C LEU A 179 -22.42 -20.83 14.88
N ALA A 180 -21.26 -21.33 15.31
CA ALA A 180 -20.92 -21.33 16.74
C ALA A 180 -20.97 -19.92 17.35
N ARG A 181 -20.49 -18.91 16.61
CA ARG A 181 -20.54 -17.52 17.05
C ARG A 181 -21.96 -16.95 17.02
N GLN A 182 -22.74 -17.30 16.02
CA GLN A 182 -24.16 -16.91 15.93
C GLN A 182 -24.97 -17.53 17.09
N GLU A 183 -24.80 -18.83 17.36
CA GLU A 183 -25.46 -19.51 18.47
C GLU A 183 -25.09 -18.91 19.82
N GLN A 184 -23.83 -18.55 20.02
CA GLN A 184 -23.35 -17.85 21.21
C GLN A 184 -24.02 -16.49 21.39
N ALA A 185 -24.27 -15.78 20.28
CA ALA A 185 -24.93 -14.48 20.27
C ALA A 185 -26.47 -14.57 20.26
N GLY A 186 -27.05 -15.78 20.19
CA GLY A 186 -28.49 -15.99 20.07
C GLY A 186 -29.06 -15.58 18.70
N ILE A 187 -28.22 -15.57 17.67
CA ILE A 187 -28.60 -15.19 16.29
C ILE A 187 -28.90 -16.47 15.49
N THR A 188 -30.04 -16.48 14.79
CA THR A 188 -30.39 -17.56 13.86
C THR A 188 -29.91 -17.19 12.46
N PRO A 189 -29.28 -18.11 11.70
CA PRO A 189 -28.93 -17.88 10.31
C PRO A 189 -30.14 -17.47 9.46
N ALA A 190 -29.94 -16.58 8.52
CA ALA A 190 -30.95 -16.23 7.53
C ALA A 190 -31.22 -17.41 6.59
N ALA A 191 -32.38 -17.41 5.92
CA ALA A 191 -32.68 -18.36 4.86
C ALA A 191 -31.69 -18.19 3.69
N ASP A 192 -31.46 -19.28 2.96
CA ASP A 192 -30.62 -19.28 1.77
C ASP A 192 -31.15 -18.29 0.71
N ALA A 193 -30.25 -17.70 -0.03
CA ALA A 193 -30.60 -16.86 -1.16
C ALA A 193 -31.17 -17.71 -2.32
N ASP A 194 -32.08 -17.16 -3.09
CA ASP A 194 -32.55 -17.80 -4.30
C ASP A 194 -31.47 -17.89 -5.39
N ARG A 195 -31.67 -18.75 -6.37
CA ARG A 195 -30.75 -18.97 -7.49
C ARG A 195 -30.34 -17.69 -8.23
N PRO A 196 -31.28 -16.78 -8.58
CA PRO A 196 -30.91 -15.50 -9.19
C PRO A 196 -29.96 -14.67 -8.34
N ALA A 197 -30.18 -14.57 -7.03
CA ALA A 197 -29.33 -13.82 -6.12
C ALA A 197 -27.96 -14.48 -5.96
N LEU A 198 -27.91 -15.84 -5.84
CA LEU A 198 -26.65 -16.60 -5.78
C LEU A 198 -25.82 -16.38 -7.02
N LEU A 199 -26.39 -16.57 -8.22
CA LEU A 199 -25.67 -16.38 -9.48
C LEU A 199 -25.14 -14.95 -9.60
N ARG A 200 -25.97 -13.96 -9.28
CA ARG A 200 -25.55 -12.56 -9.32
C ARG A 200 -24.36 -12.28 -8.40
N ARG A 201 -24.40 -12.76 -7.17
CA ARG A 201 -23.32 -12.56 -6.19
C ARG A 201 -22.03 -13.19 -6.67
N VAL A 202 -22.03 -14.50 -6.96
CA VAL A 202 -20.82 -15.23 -7.33
C VAL A 202 -20.19 -14.70 -8.63
N THR A 203 -21.01 -14.28 -9.61
CA THR A 203 -20.52 -13.74 -10.87
C THR A 203 -19.83 -12.38 -10.65
N LEU A 204 -20.44 -11.49 -9.85
CA LEU A 204 -19.86 -10.19 -9.51
C LEU A 204 -18.59 -10.34 -8.66
N ASP A 205 -18.55 -11.28 -7.72
CA ASP A 205 -17.40 -11.48 -6.84
C ASP A 205 -16.21 -12.05 -7.61
N LEU A 206 -16.44 -13.03 -8.48
CA LEU A 206 -15.37 -13.71 -9.20
C LEU A 206 -14.91 -12.96 -10.47
N THR A 207 -15.81 -12.29 -11.18
CA THR A 207 -15.48 -11.67 -12.48
C THR A 207 -15.71 -10.16 -12.54
N GLY A 208 -16.39 -9.59 -11.53
CA GLY A 208 -16.76 -8.17 -11.53
C GLY A 208 -17.87 -7.80 -12.53
N LEU A 209 -18.45 -8.80 -13.22
CA LEU A 209 -19.46 -8.62 -14.25
C LEU A 209 -20.79 -9.25 -13.82
N PRO A 210 -21.94 -8.69 -14.20
CA PRO A 210 -23.24 -9.34 -13.95
C PRO A 210 -23.40 -10.57 -14.87
N PRO A 211 -24.19 -11.59 -14.45
CA PRO A 211 -24.52 -12.69 -15.32
C PRO A 211 -25.37 -12.23 -16.52
N THR A 212 -25.20 -12.88 -17.65
CA THR A 212 -26.06 -12.66 -18.82
C THR A 212 -27.48 -13.25 -18.60
N PRO A 213 -28.51 -12.75 -19.29
CA PRO A 213 -29.86 -13.34 -19.21
C PRO A 213 -29.87 -14.83 -19.52
N GLN A 214 -29.03 -15.28 -20.45
CA GLN A 214 -28.91 -16.70 -20.81
C GLN A 214 -28.33 -17.53 -19.67
N GLN A 215 -27.25 -17.07 -19.04
CA GLN A 215 -26.64 -17.73 -17.86
C GLN A 215 -27.64 -17.83 -16.71
N LEU A 216 -28.40 -16.75 -16.48
CA LEU A 216 -29.46 -16.74 -15.46
C LEU A 216 -30.54 -17.79 -15.76
N SER A 217 -31.05 -17.83 -16.99
CA SER A 217 -32.09 -18.80 -17.39
C SER A 217 -31.58 -20.24 -17.26
N GLN A 218 -30.35 -20.51 -17.67
CA GLN A 218 -29.72 -21.83 -17.56
C GLN A 218 -29.57 -22.27 -16.11
N PHE A 219 -29.06 -21.39 -15.24
CA PHE A 219 -28.85 -21.70 -13.83
C PHE A 219 -30.14 -21.92 -13.08
N VAL A 220 -31.16 -21.11 -13.35
CA VAL A 220 -32.49 -21.28 -12.72
C VAL A 220 -33.16 -22.60 -13.16
N ALA A 221 -32.96 -23.01 -14.40
CA ALA A 221 -33.54 -24.24 -14.97
C ALA A 221 -32.66 -25.51 -14.72
N ASP A 222 -31.48 -25.39 -14.13
CA ASP A 222 -30.60 -26.56 -13.86
C ASP A 222 -31.30 -27.52 -12.89
N PRO A 223 -31.50 -28.81 -13.24
CA PRO A 223 -32.20 -29.80 -12.39
C PRO A 223 -31.33 -30.27 -11.20
N ALA A 224 -30.05 -29.93 -11.15
CA ALA A 224 -29.16 -30.29 -10.06
C ALA A 224 -29.53 -29.59 -8.75
N SER A 225 -29.00 -30.08 -7.63
CA SER A 225 -29.09 -29.36 -6.35
C SER A 225 -28.50 -27.95 -6.47
N ASP A 226 -28.84 -27.04 -5.57
CA ASP A 226 -28.30 -25.68 -5.60
C ASP A 226 -26.77 -25.68 -5.43
N ASP A 227 -26.24 -26.57 -4.58
CA ASP A 227 -24.81 -26.70 -4.34
C ASP A 227 -24.07 -27.21 -5.59
N ASP A 228 -24.58 -28.27 -6.25
CA ASP A 228 -23.97 -28.81 -7.47
C ASP A 228 -24.06 -27.85 -8.65
N ALA A 229 -25.19 -27.17 -8.79
CA ALA A 229 -25.39 -26.17 -9.84
C ALA A 229 -24.45 -24.97 -9.62
N LEU A 230 -24.31 -24.51 -8.37
CA LEU A 230 -23.42 -23.41 -8.01
C LEU A 230 -21.94 -23.79 -8.21
N ALA A 231 -21.52 -25.02 -7.84
CA ALA A 231 -20.16 -25.49 -8.05
C ALA A 231 -19.76 -25.44 -9.53
N LYS A 232 -20.63 -25.92 -10.45
CA LYS A 232 -20.39 -25.83 -11.90
C LYS A 232 -20.20 -24.39 -12.38
N VAL A 233 -21.01 -23.45 -11.85
CA VAL A 233 -20.90 -22.04 -12.18
C VAL A 233 -19.57 -21.46 -11.66
N VAL A 234 -19.19 -21.77 -10.42
CA VAL A 234 -17.93 -21.32 -9.81
C VAL A 234 -16.74 -21.80 -10.64
N ASP A 235 -16.69 -23.08 -11.00
CA ASP A 235 -15.61 -23.65 -11.81
C ASP A 235 -15.50 -22.94 -13.17
N HIS A 236 -16.64 -22.67 -13.82
CA HIS A 236 -16.67 -21.93 -15.07
C HIS A 236 -16.17 -20.49 -14.94
N LEU A 237 -16.54 -19.79 -13.85
CA LEU A 237 -16.12 -18.42 -13.59
C LEU A 237 -14.63 -18.33 -13.24
N LEU A 238 -14.10 -19.28 -12.45
CA LEU A 238 -12.68 -19.38 -12.12
C LEU A 238 -11.82 -19.66 -13.35
N ALA A 239 -12.33 -20.43 -14.32
CA ALA A 239 -11.66 -20.69 -15.60
C ALA A 239 -11.75 -19.49 -16.58
N SER A 240 -12.53 -18.46 -16.27
CA SER A 240 -12.69 -17.29 -17.14
C SER A 240 -11.50 -16.33 -17.03
N PRO A 241 -10.98 -15.77 -18.13
CA PRO A 241 -9.97 -14.70 -18.08
C PRO A 241 -10.39 -13.48 -17.23
N ALA A 242 -11.69 -13.22 -17.12
CA ALA A 242 -12.24 -12.13 -16.31
C ALA A 242 -11.98 -12.33 -14.80
N PHE A 243 -11.75 -13.57 -14.35
CA PHE A 243 -11.35 -13.84 -12.97
C PHE A 243 -10.01 -13.19 -12.63
N GLY A 244 -8.99 -13.39 -13.46
CA GLY A 244 -7.69 -12.74 -13.27
C GLY A 244 -7.75 -11.22 -13.39
N GLU A 245 -8.58 -10.67 -14.29
CA GLU A 245 -8.78 -9.22 -14.39
C GLU A 245 -9.41 -8.65 -13.11
N ARG A 246 -10.41 -9.32 -12.55
CA ARG A 246 -11.10 -8.92 -11.32
C ARG A 246 -10.18 -9.04 -10.09
N TRP A 247 -9.60 -10.21 -9.87
CA TRP A 247 -8.79 -10.49 -8.67
C TRP A 247 -7.40 -9.88 -8.75
N GLY A 248 -6.83 -9.78 -9.96
CA GLY A 248 -5.64 -9.00 -10.22
C GLY A 248 -5.82 -7.53 -9.85
N ARG A 249 -7.00 -6.94 -10.07
CA ARG A 249 -7.30 -5.57 -9.65
C ARG A 249 -7.18 -5.40 -8.14
N HIS A 250 -7.69 -6.35 -7.34
CA HIS A 250 -7.57 -6.28 -5.88
C HIS A 250 -6.10 -6.27 -5.43
N TRP A 251 -5.24 -7.06 -6.07
CA TRP A 251 -3.80 -7.03 -5.80
C TRP A 251 -3.15 -5.73 -6.25
N LEU A 252 -3.46 -5.26 -7.45
CA LEU A 252 -2.90 -4.03 -8.01
C LEU A 252 -3.22 -2.79 -7.16
N ASP A 253 -4.40 -2.73 -6.54
CA ASP A 253 -4.78 -1.66 -5.61
C ASP A 253 -3.92 -1.70 -4.34
N VAL A 254 -3.69 -2.87 -3.77
CA VAL A 254 -2.86 -3.04 -2.56
C VAL A 254 -1.41 -2.65 -2.80
N VAL A 255 -0.86 -2.99 -3.98
CA VAL A 255 0.53 -2.72 -4.34
C VAL A 255 0.72 -1.37 -5.05
N ARG A 256 -0.24 -0.46 -4.93
CA ARG A 256 -0.19 0.92 -5.46
C ARG A 256 0.13 0.99 -6.96
N TYR A 257 -0.35 0.04 -7.76
CA TYR A 257 -0.12 0.06 -9.20
C TYR A 257 -0.64 1.35 -9.83
N ALA A 258 0.20 1.95 -10.67
CA ALA A 258 -0.18 3.07 -11.52
C ALA A 258 0.63 3.03 -12.82
N ASP A 259 0.08 3.62 -13.89
CA ASP A 259 0.76 3.77 -15.18
C ASP A 259 1.69 5.01 -15.21
N SER A 260 1.85 5.70 -14.06
CA SER A 260 2.68 6.90 -13.94
C SER A 260 3.16 7.12 -12.50
N VAL A 261 4.23 7.92 -12.34
CA VAL A 261 4.88 8.17 -11.05
C VAL A 261 4.03 8.97 -10.05
N GLY A 262 2.96 9.65 -10.50
CA GLY A 262 2.18 10.56 -9.63
C GLY A 262 2.99 11.76 -9.12
N LYS A 263 2.74 12.23 -7.91
CA LYS A 263 3.39 13.38 -7.23
C LYS A 263 3.50 14.64 -8.13
N THR A 264 4.61 15.37 -8.05
CA THR A 264 4.81 16.69 -8.68
C THR A 264 4.89 16.64 -10.20
N ARG A 265 5.20 15.49 -10.80
CA ARG A 265 5.25 15.26 -12.24
C ARG A 265 4.56 13.95 -12.58
N ASN A 266 3.60 14.01 -13.49
CA ASN A 266 2.90 12.82 -13.96
C ASN A 266 3.62 12.21 -15.17
N ILE A 267 4.79 11.61 -14.92
CA ILE A 267 5.60 10.96 -15.95
C ILE A 267 5.15 9.50 -16.08
N PRO A 268 4.85 9.02 -17.31
CA PRO A 268 4.44 7.64 -17.52
C PRO A 268 5.48 6.60 -17.09
N PHE A 269 5.00 5.45 -16.62
CA PHE A 269 5.73 4.20 -16.56
C PHE A 269 5.44 3.39 -17.83
N PRO A 270 6.29 3.43 -18.83
CA PRO A 270 5.96 2.91 -20.17
C PRO A 270 5.73 1.40 -20.21
N PHE A 271 6.25 0.66 -19.23
CA PHE A 271 6.16 -0.81 -19.16
C PHE A 271 5.42 -1.32 -17.92
N ALA A 272 4.72 -0.47 -17.17
CA ALA A 272 3.92 -0.89 -16.01
C ALA A 272 2.88 -1.96 -16.37
N TRP A 273 2.31 -1.89 -17.57
CA TRP A 273 1.35 -2.85 -18.09
C TRP A 273 1.85 -4.30 -18.08
N ARG A 274 3.18 -4.54 -18.19
CA ARG A 274 3.75 -5.89 -18.11
C ARG A 274 3.54 -6.50 -16.73
N TYR A 275 3.80 -5.73 -15.67
CA TYR A 275 3.53 -6.17 -14.31
C TYR A 275 2.04 -6.40 -14.07
N ARG A 276 1.16 -5.51 -14.55
CA ARG A 276 -0.29 -5.73 -14.48
C ARG A 276 -0.70 -7.04 -15.14
N ASN A 277 -0.21 -7.29 -16.35
CA ASN A 277 -0.52 -8.53 -17.08
C ASN A 277 0.03 -9.76 -16.34
N TYR A 278 1.27 -9.69 -15.82
CA TYR A 278 1.83 -10.74 -14.97
C TYR A 278 0.91 -11.08 -13.79
N VAL A 279 0.38 -10.06 -13.12
CA VAL A 279 -0.56 -10.25 -11.99
C VAL A 279 -1.84 -10.94 -12.47
N ILE A 280 -2.47 -10.46 -13.53
CA ILE A 280 -3.68 -11.05 -14.13
C ILE A 280 -3.44 -12.51 -14.52
N ASP A 281 -2.35 -12.79 -15.23
CA ASP A 281 -1.99 -14.12 -15.68
C ASP A 281 -1.68 -15.06 -14.51
N SER A 282 -1.10 -14.54 -13.42
CA SER A 282 -0.82 -15.31 -12.20
C SER A 282 -2.10 -15.78 -11.52
N PHE A 283 -3.14 -14.94 -11.42
CA PHE A 283 -4.45 -15.35 -10.91
C PHE A 283 -5.15 -16.34 -11.83
N ASN A 284 -5.12 -16.13 -13.15
CA ASN A 284 -5.72 -17.06 -14.11
C ASN A 284 -5.02 -18.42 -14.17
N ALA A 285 -3.73 -18.46 -13.83
CA ALA A 285 -2.94 -19.69 -13.75
C ALA A 285 -3.00 -20.38 -12.38
N ASP A 286 -3.79 -19.85 -11.45
CA ASP A 286 -3.86 -20.32 -10.05
C ASP A 286 -2.45 -20.49 -9.44
N LYS A 287 -1.59 -19.47 -9.63
CA LYS A 287 -0.20 -19.51 -9.14
C LYS A 287 -0.18 -19.59 -7.62
N PRO A 288 0.56 -20.54 -7.01
CA PRO A 288 0.71 -20.62 -5.56
C PRO A 288 1.19 -19.28 -4.97
N TYR A 289 0.55 -18.86 -3.89
CA TYR A 289 0.76 -17.52 -3.33
C TYR A 289 2.20 -17.30 -2.83
N ASP A 290 2.81 -18.31 -2.25
CA ASP A 290 4.22 -18.29 -1.85
C ASP A 290 5.14 -18.03 -3.06
N ARG A 291 4.89 -18.70 -4.18
CA ARG A 291 5.63 -18.48 -5.42
C ARG A 291 5.39 -17.08 -5.99
N PHE A 292 4.14 -16.62 -5.95
CA PHE A 292 3.76 -15.27 -6.39
C PHE A 292 4.48 -14.18 -5.60
N VAL A 293 4.60 -14.33 -4.27
CA VAL A 293 5.34 -13.41 -3.40
C VAL A 293 6.84 -13.46 -3.68
N GLN A 294 7.43 -14.67 -3.79
CA GLN A 294 8.86 -14.84 -4.06
C GLN A 294 9.27 -14.21 -5.39
N GLU A 295 8.48 -14.38 -6.44
CA GLU A 295 8.75 -13.79 -7.75
C GLU A 295 8.73 -12.26 -7.71
N GLN A 296 7.84 -11.64 -6.93
CA GLN A 296 7.75 -10.19 -6.83
C GLN A 296 8.90 -9.54 -6.05
N LEU A 297 9.53 -10.27 -5.14
CA LEU A 297 10.62 -9.74 -4.32
C LEU A 297 12.01 -10.08 -4.86
N ALA A 298 12.17 -11.27 -5.39
CA ALA A 298 13.45 -11.84 -5.78
C ALA A 298 13.41 -12.56 -7.13
N GLY A 299 12.44 -12.26 -7.99
CA GLY A 299 12.25 -12.98 -9.25
C GLY A 299 13.49 -13.00 -10.15
N ASP A 300 14.24 -11.89 -10.19
CA ASP A 300 15.50 -11.77 -10.93
C ASP A 300 16.61 -12.69 -10.40
N LEU A 301 16.51 -13.14 -9.14
CA LEU A 301 17.48 -14.03 -8.47
C LEU A 301 17.03 -15.51 -8.52
N LEU A 302 15.76 -15.78 -8.81
CA LEU A 302 15.23 -17.13 -8.82
C LEU A 302 15.71 -17.93 -10.04
N PRO A 303 15.97 -19.25 -9.88
CA PRO A 303 16.30 -20.12 -10.99
C PRO A 303 15.12 -20.18 -11.99
N SER A 304 15.45 -20.16 -13.26
CA SER A 304 14.48 -20.22 -14.36
C SER A 304 14.80 -21.38 -15.30
N ARG A 305 13.79 -22.12 -15.74
CA ARG A 305 13.94 -23.27 -16.65
C ARG A 305 14.14 -22.84 -18.11
N ASP A 306 13.62 -21.64 -18.46
CA ASP A 306 13.66 -21.10 -19.80
C ASP A 306 13.62 -19.55 -19.78
N VAL A 307 13.82 -18.93 -20.94
CA VAL A 307 13.82 -17.47 -21.12
C VAL A 307 12.48 -16.85 -20.74
N ARG A 308 11.38 -17.50 -21.06
CA ARG A 308 10.03 -17.02 -20.76
C ARG A 308 9.83 -16.90 -19.25
N GLN A 309 10.15 -17.97 -18.50
CA GLN A 309 10.04 -17.95 -17.03
C GLN A 309 10.97 -16.90 -16.43
N ARG A 310 12.20 -16.74 -16.98
CA ARG A 310 13.11 -15.68 -16.55
C ARG A 310 12.49 -14.30 -16.76
N SER A 311 11.89 -14.07 -17.92
CA SER A 311 11.21 -12.80 -18.23
C SER A 311 10.04 -12.54 -17.29
N GLU A 312 9.19 -13.54 -17.06
CA GLU A 312 8.06 -13.46 -16.12
C GLU A 312 8.55 -13.15 -14.69
N ASN A 313 9.61 -13.82 -14.23
CA ASN A 313 10.20 -13.60 -12.91
C ASN A 313 10.75 -12.16 -12.77
N VAL A 314 11.44 -11.63 -13.77
CA VAL A 314 11.94 -10.24 -13.74
C VAL A 314 10.79 -9.24 -13.78
N ILE A 315 9.77 -9.46 -14.63
CA ILE A 315 8.56 -8.62 -14.70
C ILE A 315 7.84 -8.58 -13.36
N ALA A 316 7.78 -9.72 -12.64
CA ALA A 316 7.18 -9.79 -11.31
C ALA A 316 7.81 -8.81 -10.32
N THR A 317 9.13 -8.56 -10.42
CA THR A 317 9.83 -7.60 -9.56
C THR A 317 9.43 -6.15 -9.84
N GLY A 318 8.59 -5.89 -10.84
CA GLY A 318 7.89 -4.63 -11.04
C GLY A 318 7.14 -4.14 -9.80
N PHE A 319 6.76 -5.04 -8.90
CA PHE A 319 6.26 -4.73 -7.54
C PHE A 319 7.14 -3.70 -6.81
N LEU A 320 8.47 -3.86 -6.87
CA LEU A 320 9.44 -2.96 -6.24
C LEU A 320 9.78 -1.75 -7.13
N ALA A 321 9.60 -1.85 -8.44
CA ALA A 321 9.96 -0.79 -9.38
C ALA A 321 8.88 0.26 -9.58
N LEU A 322 7.62 -0.09 -9.33
CA LEU A 322 6.47 0.82 -9.33
C LEU A 322 6.45 1.64 -8.04
N GLY A 323 5.68 2.71 -8.03
CA GLY A 323 5.46 3.54 -6.87
C GLY A 323 5.55 5.02 -7.17
N SER A 324 5.09 5.83 -6.22
CA SER A 324 5.12 7.28 -6.39
C SER A 324 6.53 7.84 -6.17
N MET A 325 6.97 8.72 -7.09
CA MET A 325 8.31 9.32 -7.02
C MET A 325 8.24 10.83 -7.20
N ASP A 326 8.94 11.60 -6.36
CA ASP A 326 9.14 13.02 -6.63
C ASP A 326 10.36 13.23 -7.52
N LEU A 327 10.13 13.23 -8.83
CA LEU A 327 11.21 13.41 -9.81
C LEU A 327 11.81 14.82 -9.81
N ASN A 328 11.24 15.78 -9.07
CA ASN A 328 11.81 17.11 -8.86
C ASN A 328 12.70 17.20 -7.62
N GLU A 329 12.73 16.15 -6.79
CA GLU A 329 13.64 16.11 -5.64
C GLU A 329 15.09 16.28 -6.11
N ARG A 330 15.80 17.22 -5.47
CA ARG A 330 17.18 17.57 -5.83
C ARG A 330 18.19 16.86 -4.96
N ASP A 331 17.80 16.52 -3.75
CA ASP A 331 18.58 15.70 -2.86
C ASP A 331 18.44 14.23 -3.28
N LEU A 332 19.53 13.65 -3.73
CA LEU A 332 19.56 12.26 -4.22
C LEU A 332 19.41 11.25 -3.07
N ASP A 333 19.92 11.57 -1.89
CA ASP A 333 19.82 10.71 -0.73
C ASP A 333 18.39 10.72 -0.20
N GLN A 334 17.75 11.89 -0.11
CA GLN A 334 16.31 12.00 0.21
C GLN A 334 15.47 11.25 -0.81
N PHE A 335 15.69 11.45 -2.11
CA PHE A 335 14.98 10.73 -3.17
C PHE A 335 15.11 9.22 -3.04
N ARG A 336 16.31 8.75 -2.72
CA ARG A 336 16.60 7.33 -2.51
C ARG A 336 15.89 6.78 -1.28
N LEU A 337 15.98 7.48 -0.15
CA LEU A 337 15.33 7.07 1.11
C LEU A 337 13.81 7.05 0.99
N ASP A 338 13.20 8.02 0.30
CA ASP A 338 11.76 8.07 0.08
C ASP A 338 11.27 6.89 -0.78
N ARG A 339 12.08 6.46 -1.75
CA ARG A 339 11.76 5.29 -2.56
C ARG A 339 11.85 3.99 -1.75
N ILE A 340 12.86 3.86 -0.90
CA ILE A 340 13.01 2.72 0.01
C ILE A 340 11.83 2.67 0.98
N ASP A 341 11.45 3.81 1.54
CA ASP A 341 10.31 3.94 2.46
C ASP A 341 9.00 3.50 1.79
N ASP A 342 8.75 3.94 0.55
CA ASP A 342 7.59 3.53 -0.26
C ASP A 342 7.58 2.00 -0.54
N GLN A 343 8.74 1.40 -0.86
CA GLN A 343 8.87 -0.04 -1.05
C GLN A 343 8.57 -0.83 0.24
N MET A 344 9.09 -0.35 1.37
CA MET A 344 8.87 -0.96 2.69
C MET A 344 7.42 -0.84 3.16
N ASP A 345 6.81 0.34 3.01
CA ASP A 345 5.40 0.55 3.37
C ASP A 345 4.48 -0.35 2.55
N THR A 346 4.75 -0.47 1.24
CA THR A 346 3.98 -1.36 0.37
C THR A 346 4.12 -2.82 0.75
N LEU A 347 5.34 -3.30 0.99
CA LEU A 347 5.59 -4.66 1.44
C LEU A 347 4.92 -4.92 2.80
N GLY A 348 5.10 -3.98 3.75
CA GLY A 348 4.54 -4.10 5.08
C GLY A 348 3.02 -4.23 5.07
N ARG A 349 2.34 -3.33 4.39
CA ARG A 349 0.87 -3.35 4.29
C ARG A 349 0.36 -4.53 3.49
N SER A 350 0.96 -4.81 2.32
CA SER A 350 0.45 -5.84 1.42
C SER A 350 0.61 -7.27 1.95
N MET A 351 1.73 -7.56 2.61
CA MET A 351 2.11 -8.93 2.98
C MET A 351 2.13 -9.19 4.49
N LEU A 352 2.36 -8.17 5.30
CA LEU A 352 2.47 -8.31 6.76
C LEU A 352 1.33 -7.64 7.54
N GLY A 353 0.54 -6.76 6.89
CA GLY A 353 -0.43 -5.93 7.59
C GLY A 353 0.24 -5.04 8.66
N LEU A 354 1.45 -4.55 8.40
CA LEU A 354 2.22 -3.70 9.29
C LEU A 354 2.65 -2.42 8.59
N THR A 355 2.85 -1.36 9.38
CA THR A 355 3.41 -0.09 8.93
C THR A 355 4.79 0.10 9.52
N PHE A 356 5.75 0.51 8.70
CA PHE A 356 7.14 0.72 9.12
C PHE A 356 7.53 2.20 9.20
N GLY A 357 6.80 3.09 8.52
CA GLY A 357 7.20 4.49 8.33
C GLY A 357 7.49 5.27 9.62
N CYS A 358 6.78 4.99 10.74
CA CYS A 358 7.08 5.61 12.03
C CYS A 358 8.51 5.29 12.51
N ALA A 359 8.99 4.07 12.20
CA ALA A 359 10.29 3.60 12.67
C ALA A 359 11.48 4.22 11.91
N ARG A 360 11.24 4.98 10.84
CA ARG A 360 12.28 5.78 10.15
C ARG A 360 12.95 6.79 11.07
N CYS A 361 12.16 7.43 11.96
CA CYS A 361 12.64 8.54 12.79
C CYS A 361 12.89 8.17 14.25
N HIS A 362 12.17 7.19 14.78
CA HIS A 362 12.23 6.71 16.17
C HIS A 362 11.61 5.32 16.26
N ASP A 363 11.81 4.59 17.34
CA ASP A 363 11.14 3.31 17.54
C ASP A 363 9.63 3.45 17.31
N HIS A 364 9.03 2.49 16.58
CA HIS A 364 7.60 2.53 16.24
C HIS A 364 6.75 2.72 17.50
N LYS A 365 5.77 3.62 17.44
CA LYS A 365 5.02 4.06 18.62
C LYS A 365 4.27 2.93 19.34
N PHE A 366 3.63 2.06 18.56
CA PHE A 366 2.75 1.02 19.07
C PHE A 366 3.36 -0.37 18.93
N ASP A 367 3.89 -0.67 17.76
CA ASP A 367 4.42 -1.98 17.42
C ASP A 367 5.86 -2.18 17.92
N PRO A 368 6.26 -3.41 18.22
CA PRO A 368 7.60 -3.72 18.70
C PRO A 368 8.63 -3.72 17.55
N ILE A 369 8.63 -2.65 16.78
CA ILE A 369 9.53 -2.40 15.65
C ILE A 369 10.45 -1.24 16.04
N SER A 370 11.73 -1.50 16.17
CA SER A 370 12.72 -0.47 16.50
C SER A 370 13.14 0.31 15.26
N GLN A 371 13.76 1.47 15.46
CA GLN A 371 14.41 2.20 14.39
C GLN A 371 15.51 1.36 13.73
N GLN A 372 16.22 0.53 14.50
CA GLN A 372 17.20 -0.41 13.98
C GLN A 372 16.56 -1.44 13.04
N ASP A 373 15.39 -2.00 13.39
CA ASP A 373 14.64 -2.93 12.52
C ASP A 373 14.27 -2.27 11.18
N TYR A 374 13.89 -0.98 11.22
CA TYR A 374 13.61 -0.21 10.01
C TYR A 374 14.85 -0.14 9.10
N TYR A 375 16.00 0.29 9.62
CA TYR A 375 17.21 0.43 8.80
C TYR A 375 17.81 -0.92 8.40
N ALA A 376 17.64 -1.96 9.20
CA ALA A 376 18.01 -3.32 8.83
C ALA A 376 17.23 -3.80 7.59
N LEU A 377 15.92 -3.64 7.59
CA LEU A 377 15.07 -3.99 6.44
C LEU A 377 15.32 -3.04 5.26
N ALA A 378 15.46 -1.73 5.50
CA ALA A 378 15.76 -0.73 4.50
C ALA A 378 17.08 -1.00 3.76
N GLY A 379 18.08 -1.58 4.43
CA GLY A 379 19.35 -1.98 3.84
C GLY A 379 19.19 -3.01 2.72
N ILE A 380 18.20 -3.90 2.80
CA ILE A 380 17.87 -4.86 1.73
C ILE A 380 17.46 -4.11 0.46
N PHE A 381 16.59 -3.12 0.59
CA PHE A 381 16.12 -2.30 -0.55
C PHE A 381 17.19 -1.30 -1.03
N ALA A 382 18.04 -0.79 -0.13
CA ALA A 382 19.18 0.04 -0.47
C ALA A 382 20.20 -0.71 -1.31
N SER A 383 20.37 -2.01 -1.05
CA SER A 383 21.21 -2.93 -1.82
C SER A 383 20.57 -3.41 -3.13
N THR A 384 19.38 -2.90 -3.47
CA THR A 384 18.60 -3.26 -4.65
C THR A 384 18.61 -2.11 -5.66
N ARG A 385 18.97 -2.40 -6.91
CA ARG A 385 18.89 -1.45 -8.02
C ARG A 385 17.49 -1.48 -8.62
N THR A 386 16.74 -0.39 -8.48
CA THR A 386 15.41 -0.24 -9.07
C THR A 386 15.51 0.21 -10.52
N LEU A 387 14.85 -0.52 -11.41
CA LEU A 387 14.86 -0.36 -12.86
C LEU A 387 13.46 0.06 -13.34
N SER A 388 13.08 1.32 -13.03
CA SER A 388 11.76 1.88 -13.38
C SER A 388 11.77 2.68 -14.68
N GLY A 389 12.94 2.93 -15.26
CA GLY A 389 13.08 3.82 -16.41
C GLY A 389 13.04 5.30 -16.05
N ASN A 390 12.78 5.66 -14.80
CA ASN A 390 12.67 7.05 -14.35
C ASN A 390 13.76 7.41 -13.33
N ARG A 391 14.21 8.65 -13.38
CA ARG A 391 15.26 9.19 -12.50
C ARG A 391 14.93 10.60 -12.03
N SER A 392 15.37 10.95 -10.83
CA SER A 392 15.33 12.34 -10.35
C SER A 392 16.10 13.28 -11.29
N ARG A 393 15.64 14.52 -11.36
CA ARG A 393 16.25 15.60 -12.17
C ARG A 393 17.62 16.05 -11.65
N ALA A 394 17.98 15.71 -10.43
CA ALA A 394 19.26 16.09 -9.84
C ALA A 394 20.42 15.49 -10.64
N GLY A 395 21.12 16.32 -11.38
CA GLY A 395 22.39 15.99 -12.03
C GLY A 395 22.38 15.57 -13.50
N MET A 396 21.24 15.47 -14.18
CA MET A 396 21.18 14.93 -15.56
C MET A 396 20.20 15.62 -16.51
N GLY A 397 20.23 16.93 -16.65
CA GLY A 397 19.49 17.62 -17.72
C GLY A 397 17.96 17.58 -17.59
N ASN A 398 17.24 17.76 -18.71
CA ASN A 398 15.77 17.91 -18.71
C ASN A 398 15.01 16.61 -19.01
N THR A 399 15.65 15.43 -18.96
CA THR A 399 15.05 14.14 -19.31
C THR A 399 14.76 13.36 -18.03
N TYR A 400 13.51 12.94 -17.84
CA TYR A 400 13.09 12.11 -16.72
C TYR A 400 13.13 10.61 -17.01
N PHE A 401 13.03 10.24 -18.28
CA PHE A 401 13.02 8.87 -18.74
C PHE A 401 14.39 8.43 -19.25
N HIS A 402 14.86 7.28 -18.81
CA HIS A 402 16.16 6.68 -19.04
C HIS A 402 16.01 5.19 -19.38
N PRO A 403 16.01 4.81 -20.68
CA PRO A 403 15.83 3.41 -21.08
C PRO A 403 16.87 2.45 -20.49
N GLU A 404 18.09 2.97 -20.22
CA GLU A 404 19.16 2.22 -19.58
C GLU A 404 18.88 1.85 -18.11
N LEU A 405 17.82 2.42 -17.54
CA LEU A 405 17.29 2.08 -16.21
C LEU A 405 16.06 1.16 -16.31
N LEU A 406 15.97 0.33 -17.34
CA LEU A 406 14.99 -0.75 -17.48
C LEU A 406 15.68 -2.10 -17.37
N ALA A 407 14.92 -3.10 -16.93
CA ALA A 407 15.41 -4.47 -16.85
C ALA A 407 15.43 -5.13 -18.24
N ASP A 408 16.49 -5.86 -18.52
CA ASP A 408 16.61 -6.71 -19.69
C ASP A 408 15.93 -8.06 -19.42
N ILE A 409 14.91 -8.38 -20.23
CA ILE A 409 14.16 -9.63 -20.16
C ILE A 409 14.32 -10.50 -21.42
N GLY A 410 15.10 -10.03 -22.41
CA GLY A 410 15.30 -10.75 -23.66
C GLY A 410 16.33 -11.87 -23.57
N ASP A 411 16.34 -12.70 -24.60
CA ASP A 411 17.34 -13.74 -24.77
C ASP A 411 18.69 -13.12 -25.17
N LYS A 412 19.72 -13.36 -24.36
CA LYS A 412 21.07 -12.88 -24.62
C LYS A 412 21.61 -13.39 -25.96
N ALA A 413 21.31 -14.64 -26.32
CA ALA A 413 21.69 -15.22 -27.59
C ALA A 413 20.97 -14.57 -28.78
N ALA A 414 19.68 -14.22 -28.64
CA ALA A 414 18.93 -13.47 -29.62
C ALA A 414 19.48 -12.04 -29.80
N LYS A 415 19.92 -11.40 -28.69
CA LYS A 415 20.55 -10.07 -28.73
C LYS A 415 21.92 -10.07 -29.41
N GLU A 416 22.74 -11.08 -29.11
CA GLU A 416 24.03 -11.25 -29.76
C GLU A 416 23.85 -11.52 -31.28
N ALA A 417 22.82 -12.28 -31.65
CA ALA A 417 22.44 -12.49 -33.04
C ALA A 417 21.91 -11.22 -33.72
N ILE A 418 21.20 -10.35 -32.98
CA ILE A 418 20.74 -9.04 -33.48
C ILE A 418 21.91 -8.05 -33.59
N ALA A 419 22.79 -8.00 -32.57
CA ALA A 419 23.97 -7.15 -32.55
C ALA A 419 25.00 -7.54 -33.67
N GLY A 420 25.02 -8.79 -34.08
CA GLY A 420 25.82 -9.28 -35.22
C GLY A 420 25.20 -9.07 -36.60
N ARG A 421 23.95 -8.54 -36.66
CA ARG A 421 23.32 -8.23 -37.96
C ARG A 421 23.88 -6.96 -38.55
N ASP A 422 24.12 -7.00 -39.89
CA ASP A 422 24.47 -5.84 -40.67
C ASP A 422 23.48 -4.68 -40.40
N PRO A 423 23.94 -3.48 -40.03
CA PRO A 423 23.09 -2.29 -39.86
C PRO A 423 22.16 -2.03 -41.05
N ALA A 424 22.54 -2.44 -42.28
CA ALA A 424 21.73 -2.36 -43.47
C ALA A 424 20.50 -3.29 -43.40
N GLN A 425 20.63 -4.49 -42.85
CA GLN A 425 19.52 -5.44 -42.67
C GLN A 425 18.54 -4.99 -41.58
N LEU A 426 19.02 -4.41 -40.48
CA LEU A 426 18.19 -3.80 -39.46
C LEU A 426 17.40 -2.61 -39.98
N LYS A 427 18.05 -1.77 -40.81
CA LYS A 427 17.39 -0.66 -41.50
C LYS A 427 16.33 -1.14 -42.49
N ALA A 428 16.61 -2.21 -43.26
CA ALA A 428 15.65 -2.82 -44.18
C ALA A 428 14.43 -3.41 -43.44
N ALA A 429 14.62 -4.11 -42.32
CA ALA A 429 13.53 -4.63 -41.48
C ALA A 429 12.67 -3.52 -40.87
N THR A 430 13.29 -2.42 -40.44
CA THR A 430 12.61 -1.24 -39.91
C THR A 430 11.77 -0.56 -41.01
N LEU A 431 12.28 -0.44 -42.21
CA LEU A 431 11.55 0.11 -43.36
C LEU A 431 10.40 -0.80 -43.79
N ALA A 432 10.60 -2.12 -43.86
CA ALA A 432 9.54 -3.08 -44.16
C ALA A 432 8.40 -3.01 -43.12
N ARG A 433 8.71 -2.90 -41.84
CA ARG A 433 7.70 -2.73 -40.81
C ARG A 433 6.95 -1.39 -40.90
N ALA A 434 7.66 -0.32 -41.26
CA ALA A 434 7.03 0.98 -41.49
C ALA A 434 6.07 0.94 -42.69
N ASP A 435 6.40 0.20 -43.74
CA ASP A 435 5.55 0.02 -44.94
C ASP A 435 4.30 -0.83 -44.60
N GLU A 436 4.44 -1.92 -43.87
CA GLU A 436 3.33 -2.73 -43.37
C GLU A 436 2.33 -1.89 -42.55
N ILE A 437 2.84 -1.01 -41.67
CA ILE A 437 2.00 -0.10 -40.88
C ILE A 437 1.28 0.90 -41.79
N ARG A 438 1.94 1.44 -42.81
CA ARG A 438 1.32 2.36 -43.79
C ARG A 438 0.21 1.67 -44.56
N GLU A 439 0.44 0.45 -45.03
CA GLU A 439 -0.56 -0.37 -45.72
C GLU A 439 -1.77 -0.68 -44.80
N THR A 440 -1.53 -0.96 -43.55
CA THR A 440 -2.60 -1.18 -42.56
C THR A 440 -3.38 0.12 -42.24
N LEU A 441 -2.68 1.25 -42.14
CA LEU A 441 -3.31 2.54 -41.84
C LEU A 441 -4.16 3.08 -42.96
N ALA A 442 -3.76 2.88 -44.23
CA ALA A 442 -4.44 3.47 -45.37
C ALA A 442 -5.95 3.11 -45.44
N PRO A 443 -6.36 1.84 -45.39
CA PRO A 443 -7.77 1.48 -45.39
C PRO A 443 -8.51 1.92 -44.09
N MET A 444 -7.82 1.93 -42.95
CA MET A 444 -8.42 2.40 -41.69
C MET A 444 -8.74 3.91 -41.77
N VAL A 445 -7.86 4.71 -42.39
CA VAL A 445 -8.09 6.16 -42.55
C VAL A 445 -9.28 6.40 -43.49
N GLN A 446 -9.39 5.66 -44.59
CA GLN A 446 -10.53 5.76 -45.51
C GLN A 446 -11.84 5.40 -44.82
N ARG A 447 -11.84 4.27 -44.08
CA ARG A 447 -13.00 3.85 -43.27
C ARG A 447 -13.37 4.90 -42.23
N PHE A 448 -12.42 5.47 -41.51
CA PHE A 448 -12.65 6.50 -40.53
C PHE A 448 -13.29 7.77 -41.11
N LYS A 449 -12.82 8.21 -42.29
CA LYS A 449 -13.39 9.37 -42.97
C LYS A 449 -14.84 9.14 -43.43
N GLY A 450 -15.19 7.92 -43.80
CA GLY A 450 -16.53 7.55 -44.25
C GLY A 450 -17.52 7.28 -43.09
N MET A 451 -17.08 7.25 -41.85
CA MET A 451 -17.98 6.98 -40.71
C MET A 451 -18.61 8.26 -40.15
N PRO A 452 -19.94 8.30 -39.89
CA PRO A 452 -20.59 9.37 -39.15
C PRO A 452 -19.94 9.61 -37.78
N ASP A 453 -20.05 10.83 -37.23
CA ASP A 453 -19.37 11.18 -35.97
C ASP A 453 -19.86 10.35 -34.77
N ASN A 454 -21.12 9.94 -34.77
CA ASN A 454 -21.76 9.11 -33.76
C ASN A 454 -21.72 7.61 -34.05
N ALA A 455 -21.01 7.16 -35.09
CA ALA A 455 -21.00 5.76 -35.49
C ALA A 455 -20.37 4.84 -34.40
N PRO A 456 -21.02 3.72 -34.06
CA PRO A 456 -20.44 2.72 -33.18
C PRO A 456 -19.06 2.27 -33.67
N GLY A 457 -18.04 2.28 -32.79
CA GLY A 457 -16.69 1.86 -33.13
C GLY A 457 -15.78 2.94 -33.75
N LYS A 458 -16.29 4.15 -34.09
CA LYS A 458 -15.43 5.24 -34.62
C LYS A 458 -14.33 5.65 -33.64
N ALA A 459 -14.67 5.71 -32.34
CA ALA A 459 -13.69 6.01 -31.28
C ALA A 459 -12.60 4.92 -31.17
N ALA A 460 -12.98 3.65 -31.18
CA ALA A 460 -12.05 2.52 -31.16
C ALA A 460 -11.14 2.51 -32.39
N LEU A 461 -11.70 2.79 -33.59
CA LEU A 461 -10.92 2.91 -34.81
C LEU A 461 -9.89 4.07 -34.72
N LYS A 462 -10.32 5.23 -34.19
CA LYS A 462 -9.43 6.38 -33.94
C LYS A 462 -8.26 6.01 -33.01
N GLN A 463 -8.58 5.28 -31.95
CA GLN A 463 -7.56 4.84 -30.97
C GLN A 463 -6.55 3.88 -31.61
N ARG A 464 -7.03 2.88 -32.36
CA ARG A 464 -6.17 1.93 -33.08
C ARG A 464 -5.28 2.62 -34.13
N MET A 465 -5.82 3.58 -34.89
CA MET A 465 -5.04 4.39 -35.82
C MET A 465 -3.99 5.25 -35.09
N ALA A 466 -4.29 5.77 -33.91
CA ALA A 466 -3.35 6.55 -33.12
C ALA A 466 -2.15 5.70 -32.64
N VAL A 467 -2.39 4.45 -32.23
CA VAL A 467 -1.33 3.50 -31.86
C VAL A 467 -0.41 3.23 -33.05
N LEU A 468 -0.97 2.84 -34.20
CA LEU A 468 -0.18 2.56 -35.43
C LEU A 468 0.59 3.79 -35.94
N ARG A 469 0.02 5.00 -35.81
CA ARG A 469 0.73 6.24 -36.18
C ARG A 469 1.91 6.52 -35.26
N ARG A 470 1.77 6.26 -33.96
CA ARG A 470 2.87 6.40 -32.99
C ARG A 470 3.99 5.42 -33.30
N GLU A 471 3.64 4.14 -33.58
CA GLU A 471 4.59 3.13 -33.97
C GLU A 471 5.32 3.54 -35.25
N LEU A 472 4.61 3.99 -36.28
CA LEU A 472 5.22 4.48 -37.55
C LEU A 472 6.16 5.67 -37.32
N GLN A 473 5.80 6.58 -36.42
CA GLN A 473 6.62 7.75 -36.10
C GLN A 473 7.92 7.35 -35.37
N SER A 474 7.89 6.31 -34.52
CA SER A 474 9.07 5.80 -33.82
C SER A 474 10.04 5.06 -34.72
N LEU A 475 9.56 4.55 -35.86
CA LEU A 475 10.39 3.85 -36.88
C LEU A 475 11.07 4.81 -37.86
N GLN A 476 10.77 6.12 -37.85
CA GLN A 476 11.40 7.10 -38.75
C GLN A 476 12.73 7.59 -38.16
N PRO A 477 13.83 7.61 -38.96
CA PRO A 477 15.11 8.17 -38.51
C PRO A 477 14.96 9.65 -38.14
N ALA A 478 15.69 10.07 -37.11
CA ALA A 478 15.66 11.46 -36.62
C ALA A 478 16.00 12.52 -37.69
N ASP A 479 16.67 12.13 -38.76
CA ASP A 479 17.12 13.01 -39.84
C ASP A 479 16.03 13.32 -40.89
N ALA A 480 14.93 12.60 -40.93
CA ALA A 480 13.83 12.83 -41.87
C ALA A 480 12.86 13.97 -41.47
N ALA A 481 13.04 14.56 -40.30
CA ALA A 481 12.18 15.63 -39.76
C ALA A 481 12.73 17.05 -40.01
N ALA A 482 13.77 17.24 -40.80
CA ALA A 482 14.37 18.53 -41.09
C ALA A 482 13.72 19.22 -42.32
N GLY A 483 12.43 19.49 -42.21
CA GLY A 483 11.72 20.47 -43.03
C GLY A 483 11.48 21.72 -42.16
N THR A 484 12.05 22.86 -42.57
CA THR A 484 12.15 24.14 -41.86
C THR A 484 10.82 24.68 -41.33
N PRO A 485 10.63 24.85 -40.02
CA PRO A 485 9.55 25.67 -39.49
C PRO A 485 10.03 26.73 -38.48
N GLY A 486 9.25 27.82 -38.36
CA GLY A 486 9.54 28.97 -37.55
C GLY A 486 9.82 28.67 -36.08
N LYS A 487 10.83 29.33 -35.53
CA LYS A 487 11.52 29.05 -34.26
C LYS A 487 10.70 29.08 -32.96
N SER A 488 9.44 29.47 -32.94
CA SER A 488 8.64 29.56 -31.72
C SER A 488 7.70 28.39 -31.48
N LYS A 489 7.13 27.80 -32.50
CA LYS A 489 6.24 26.60 -32.38
C LYS A 489 7.03 25.32 -32.19
N ALA A 490 8.24 25.23 -32.75
CA ALA A 490 9.13 24.07 -32.61
C ALA A 490 9.61 23.82 -31.16
N LYS A 491 9.78 24.88 -30.36
CA LYS A 491 10.24 24.75 -28.96
C LYS A 491 9.17 24.20 -28.00
N GLN A 492 7.90 24.48 -28.29
CA GLN A 492 6.77 23.94 -27.50
C GLN A 492 6.40 22.50 -27.92
N GLN A 493 6.41 22.21 -29.23
CA GLN A 493 6.18 20.85 -29.74
C GLN A 493 7.31 19.88 -29.39
N SER A 494 8.58 20.32 -29.42
CA SER A 494 9.71 19.48 -29.00
C SER A 494 9.70 19.15 -27.51
N LYS A 495 9.13 20.03 -26.67
CA LYS A 495 9.02 19.79 -25.21
C LYS A 495 7.90 18.79 -24.88
N GLN A 496 6.81 18.82 -25.64
CA GLN A 496 5.68 17.90 -25.48
C GLN A 496 6.00 16.53 -26.08
N GLN A 497 6.69 16.46 -27.24
CA GLN A 497 7.14 15.23 -27.86
C GLN A 497 8.22 14.49 -27.05
N ARG A 498 9.10 15.19 -26.30
CA ARG A 498 10.08 14.59 -25.40
C ARG A 498 9.47 13.97 -24.13
N LEU A 499 8.28 14.41 -23.73
CA LEU A 499 7.55 13.87 -22.61
C LEU A 499 6.71 12.63 -22.98
N GLU A 500 6.43 12.43 -24.28
CA GLU A 500 5.52 11.39 -24.78
C GLU A 500 6.23 10.23 -25.53
N ALA A 501 7.55 10.28 -25.68
CA ALA A 501 8.29 9.21 -26.35
C ALA A 501 8.40 7.99 -25.42
N VAL A 502 7.39 7.12 -25.45
CA VAL A 502 7.53 5.75 -24.96
C VAL A 502 8.60 5.08 -25.84
N PRO A 503 9.67 4.52 -25.26
CA PRO A 503 10.67 3.84 -26.05
C PRO A 503 10.03 2.68 -26.79
N PHE A 504 10.33 2.60 -28.04
CA PHE A 504 9.96 1.47 -28.88
C PHE A 504 10.81 0.27 -28.46
N ASP A 505 10.14 -0.79 -28.02
CA ASP A 505 10.74 -2.08 -27.69
C ASP A 505 10.29 -3.11 -28.75
N PRO A 506 10.96 -3.16 -29.93
CA PRO A 506 10.53 -4.01 -31.03
C PRO A 506 10.69 -5.51 -30.74
N ALA A 507 11.59 -5.87 -29.83
CA ALA A 507 11.85 -7.25 -29.46
C ALA A 507 11.08 -7.69 -28.21
N GLY A 508 10.42 -6.76 -27.50
CA GLY A 508 9.76 -7.06 -26.24
C GLY A 508 10.72 -7.37 -25.08
N ASP A 509 11.96 -6.86 -25.17
CA ASP A 509 13.09 -7.30 -24.36
C ASP A 509 13.34 -6.46 -23.11
N ILE A 510 12.52 -5.45 -22.83
CA ILE A 510 12.71 -4.57 -21.68
C ILE A 510 11.44 -4.49 -20.81
N ALA A 511 11.64 -4.41 -19.52
CA ALA A 511 10.57 -4.28 -18.53
C ALA A 511 11.01 -3.39 -17.36
N MET A 512 10.04 -2.98 -16.54
CA MET A 512 10.32 -2.48 -15.20
C MET A 512 10.60 -3.67 -14.29
N GLY A 513 11.56 -3.51 -13.38
CA GLY A 513 11.93 -4.54 -12.43
C GLY A 513 13.05 -4.09 -11.51
N VAL A 514 13.73 -5.04 -10.90
CA VAL A 514 14.91 -4.78 -10.08
C VAL A 514 16.06 -5.72 -10.43
N SER A 515 17.24 -5.38 -9.94
CA SER A 515 18.42 -6.26 -9.95
C SER A 515 19.21 -6.05 -8.66
N GLU A 516 20.21 -6.91 -8.41
CA GLU A 516 21.18 -6.63 -7.37
C GLU A 516 21.85 -5.28 -7.61
N GLY A 517 21.95 -4.49 -6.55
CA GLY A 517 22.59 -3.18 -6.54
C GLY A 517 23.97 -3.23 -5.91
N ARG A 518 24.47 -2.07 -5.49
CA ARG A 518 25.64 -1.99 -4.61
C ARG A 518 25.22 -2.48 -3.23
N ILE A 519 25.87 -3.53 -2.76
CA ILE A 519 25.59 -4.10 -1.45
C ILE A 519 26.12 -3.17 -0.37
N GLU A 520 25.23 -2.73 0.53
CA GLU A 520 25.58 -1.82 1.62
C GLU A 520 24.64 -1.99 2.82
N ASP A 521 25.19 -1.78 3.98
CA ASP A 521 24.45 -1.63 5.22
C ASP A 521 24.20 -0.14 5.45
N LEU A 522 22.97 0.22 5.81
CA LEU A 522 22.61 1.61 5.98
C LEU A 522 23.04 2.13 7.35
N LYS A 523 23.42 3.40 7.39
CA LYS A 523 23.53 4.13 8.65
C LYS A 523 22.15 4.57 9.12
N LEU A 524 21.88 4.42 10.38
CA LEU A 524 20.73 4.99 11.05
C LEU A 524 20.68 6.51 10.79
N ARG A 525 19.50 7.05 10.50
CA ARG A 525 19.30 8.49 10.35
C ARG A 525 18.65 9.04 11.61
N ILE A 526 19.39 9.84 12.35
CA ILE A 526 18.91 10.43 13.60
C ILE A 526 17.70 11.30 13.29
N ARG A 527 16.55 10.99 13.89
CA ARG A 527 15.26 11.64 13.62
C ARG A 527 14.77 11.56 12.17
N GLY A 528 15.30 10.62 11.39
CA GLY A 528 14.98 10.45 9.97
C GLY A 528 15.62 11.47 9.03
N GLU A 529 16.46 12.37 9.55
CA GLU A 529 17.15 13.42 8.77
C GLU A 529 18.26 12.81 7.92
N PRO A 530 18.28 13.00 6.60
CA PRO A 530 19.26 12.38 5.70
C PRO A 530 20.72 12.70 6.06
N ASP A 531 20.98 13.92 6.53
CA ASP A 531 22.32 14.43 6.84
C ASP A 531 22.83 14.03 8.24
N LEU A 532 21.94 13.54 9.12
CA LEU A 532 22.28 13.17 10.50
C LEU A 532 22.50 11.66 10.62
N GLU A 533 23.73 11.24 10.34
CA GLU A 533 24.11 9.82 10.37
C GLU A 533 24.43 9.34 11.79
N GLY A 534 23.92 8.15 12.13
CA GLY A 534 24.25 7.39 13.33
C GLY A 534 25.06 6.14 12.99
N ASP A 535 24.90 5.10 13.82
CA ASP A 535 25.60 3.83 13.66
C ASP A 535 25.18 3.07 12.40
N VAL A 536 26.08 2.24 11.87
CA VAL A 536 25.79 1.32 10.77
C VAL A 536 24.88 0.20 11.30
N VAL A 537 23.83 -0.09 10.56
CA VAL A 537 22.88 -1.15 10.87
C VAL A 537 22.99 -2.25 9.81
N GLU A 538 23.39 -3.44 10.23
CA GLU A 538 23.45 -4.61 9.34
C GLU A 538 22.06 -4.93 8.76
N ARG A 539 22.02 -5.36 7.49
CA ARG A 539 20.79 -5.82 6.83
C ARG A 539 20.17 -6.97 7.59
N GLY A 540 18.86 -6.93 7.76
CA GLY A 540 18.16 -7.92 8.56
C GLY A 540 16.65 -7.77 8.46
N LEU A 541 15.94 -8.58 9.25
CA LEU A 541 14.50 -8.56 9.36
C LEU A 541 14.06 -8.02 10.71
N PRO A 542 12.77 -7.64 10.85
CA PRO A 542 12.24 -7.14 12.10
C PRO A 542 12.42 -8.15 13.25
N THR A 543 13.07 -7.72 14.32
CA THR A 543 13.45 -8.56 15.48
C THR A 543 12.25 -9.22 16.16
N VAL A 544 11.08 -8.60 16.10
CA VAL A 544 9.84 -9.17 16.68
C VAL A 544 9.48 -10.50 16.04
N LEU A 545 9.84 -10.71 14.78
CA LEU A 545 9.55 -11.89 13.97
C LEU A 545 10.77 -12.83 13.79
N GLU A 546 11.89 -12.61 14.47
CA GLU A 546 13.09 -13.46 14.39
C GLU A 546 12.84 -14.94 14.76
N THR A 547 11.80 -15.22 15.55
CA THR A 547 11.40 -16.59 15.92
C THR A 547 11.04 -17.46 14.73
N VAL A 548 10.88 -16.90 13.54
CA VAL A 548 10.56 -17.60 12.29
C VAL A 548 11.75 -18.44 11.77
N GLY A 549 12.94 -18.30 12.35
CA GLY A 549 14.11 -19.12 12.03
C GLY A 549 14.66 -18.81 10.64
N MET A 550 15.25 -17.65 10.48
CA MET A 550 15.89 -17.25 9.24
C MET A 550 17.32 -17.74 9.09
N SER A 551 17.67 -18.00 7.83
CA SER A 551 19.05 -18.02 7.41
C SER A 551 19.60 -16.59 7.47
N ARG A 552 20.81 -16.41 7.98
CA ARG A 552 21.54 -15.14 7.93
C ARG A 552 21.61 -14.68 6.46
N ILE A 553 21.44 -13.38 6.21
CA ILE A 553 21.64 -12.84 4.87
C ILE A 553 23.06 -13.19 4.41
N GLN A 554 23.17 -13.74 3.19
CA GLN A 554 24.46 -14.12 2.63
C GLN A 554 25.30 -12.88 2.35
N GLU A 555 26.56 -12.95 2.68
CA GLU A 555 27.51 -11.90 2.36
C GLU A 555 27.57 -11.67 0.83
N GLY A 556 27.56 -10.41 0.41
CA GLY A 556 27.59 -10.06 -1.01
C GLY A 556 26.25 -10.11 -1.74
N THR A 557 25.13 -10.35 -1.03
CA THR A 557 23.75 -10.31 -1.61
C THR A 557 22.94 -9.18 -0.96
N SER A 558 21.86 -8.74 -1.65
CA SER A 558 20.94 -7.75 -1.07
C SER A 558 20.16 -8.27 0.13
N GLY A 559 19.89 -9.56 0.20
CA GLY A 559 19.01 -10.20 1.18
C GLY A 559 17.55 -10.34 0.72
N ARG A 560 17.23 -10.00 -0.54
CA ARG A 560 15.86 -10.11 -1.09
C ARG A 560 15.37 -11.55 -1.16
N GLU A 561 16.26 -12.49 -1.46
CA GLU A 561 15.91 -13.91 -1.51
C GLU A 561 15.56 -14.44 -0.12
N GLU A 562 16.33 -14.07 0.89
CA GLU A 562 16.08 -14.40 2.29
C GLU A 562 14.78 -13.76 2.78
N LEU A 563 14.53 -12.49 2.45
CA LEU A 563 13.29 -11.79 2.75
C LEU A 563 12.09 -12.51 2.12
N ALA A 564 12.19 -12.91 0.86
CA ALA A 564 11.13 -13.63 0.15
C ALA A 564 10.83 -15.00 0.78
N LYS A 565 11.87 -15.77 1.11
CA LYS A 565 11.75 -17.06 1.81
C LYS A 565 11.15 -16.90 3.20
N TRP A 566 11.51 -15.85 3.91
CA TRP A 566 10.97 -15.57 5.23
C TRP A 566 9.48 -15.21 5.18
N LEU A 567 9.07 -14.34 4.24
CA LEU A 567 7.66 -13.97 4.06
C LEU A 567 6.80 -15.19 3.72
N THR A 568 7.33 -16.12 2.94
CA THR A 568 6.61 -17.32 2.49
C THR A 568 6.81 -18.54 3.39
N SER A 569 7.53 -18.38 4.50
CA SER A 569 7.69 -19.44 5.48
C SER A 569 6.37 -19.75 6.17
N SER A 570 6.04 -21.03 6.33
CA SER A 570 4.90 -21.48 7.13
C SER A 570 4.98 -21.07 8.61
N ARG A 571 6.15 -20.60 9.06
CA ARG A 571 6.35 -20.06 10.41
C ARG A 571 6.03 -18.57 10.50
N ASN A 572 5.89 -17.86 9.36
CA ASN A 572 5.51 -16.44 9.38
C ASN A 572 4.03 -16.33 9.75
N PRO A 573 3.70 -15.71 10.89
CA PRO A 573 2.32 -15.69 11.37
C PRO A 573 1.42 -14.70 10.64
N LEU A 574 1.99 -13.79 9.82
CA LEU A 574 1.27 -12.66 9.26
C LEU A 574 0.85 -12.88 7.81
N THR A 575 1.75 -13.37 6.96
CA THR A 575 1.53 -13.39 5.50
C THR A 575 0.27 -14.15 5.10
N GLY A 576 0.04 -15.34 5.67
CA GLY A 576 -1.18 -16.13 5.44
C GLY A 576 -2.43 -15.42 5.96
N ARG A 577 -2.38 -14.95 7.23
CA ARG A 577 -3.51 -14.23 7.86
C ARG A 577 -3.92 -12.97 7.09
N VAL A 578 -2.94 -12.21 6.59
CA VAL A 578 -3.21 -10.98 5.82
C VAL A 578 -3.87 -11.30 4.49
N LEU A 579 -3.40 -12.32 3.77
CA LEU A 579 -4.03 -12.77 2.52
C LEU A 579 -5.47 -13.21 2.76
N VAL A 580 -5.66 -14.14 3.69
CA VAL A 580 -6.99 -14.68 4.05
C VAL A 580 -7.95 -13.55 4.44
N ASN A 581 -7.51 -12.61 5.26
CA ASN A 581 -8.34 -11.48 5.68
C ASN A 581 -8.75 -10.60 4.50
N ARG A 582 -7.87 -10.36 3.52
CA ARG A 582 -8.21 -9.59 2.31
C ARG A 582 -9.20 -10.33 1.43
N VAL A 583 -8.96 -11.62 1.18
CA VAL A 583 -9.89 -12.48 0.42
C VAL A 583 -11.26 -12.46 1.09
N TRP A 584 -11.31 -12.68 2.41
CA TRP A 584 -12.54 -12.62 3.18
C TRP A 584 -13.25 -11.26 3.03
N GLY A 585 -12.50 -10.16 3.16
CA GLY A 585 -13.04 -8.81 3.02
C GLY A 585 -13.62 -8.54 1.63
N HIS A 586 -13.03 -9.07 0.57
CA HIS A 586 -13.55 -8.94 -0.79
C HIS A 586 -14.81 -9.75 -1.03
N LEU A 587 -14.93 -10.95 -0.43
CA LEU A 587 -16.09 -11.82 -0.59
C LEU A 587 -17.27 -11.40 0.30
N PHE A 588 -16.99 -10.94 1.54
CA PHE A 588 -18.02 -10.67 2.55
C PHE A 588 -18.15 -9.18 2.91
N GLY A 589 -17.40 -8.30 2.24
CA GLY A 589 -17.48 -6.84 2.41
C GLY A 589 -16.72 -6.30 3.63
N ARG A 590 -16.35 -7.13 4.62
CA ARG A 590 -15.58 -6.76 5.81
C ARG A 590 -14.63 -7.89 6.18
N GLY A 591 -13.37 -7.57 6.41
CA GLY A 591 -12.37 -8.55 6.85
C GLY A 591 -12.67 -9.11 8.24
N LEU A 592 -12.15 -10.30 8.54
CA LEU A 592 -12.15 -10.86 9.89
C LEU A 592 -11.41 -9.94 10.87
N VAL A 593 -10.36 -9.28 10.38
CA VAL A 593 -9.71 -8.10 11.00
C VAL A 593 -10.12 -6.87 10.20
N GLU A 594 -10.77 -5.93 10.87
CA GLU A 594 -11.38 -4.75 10.23
C GLU A 594 -10.35 -3.78 9.62
N THR A 595 -9.10 -3.82 10.11
CA THR A 595 -7.97 -3.01 9.66
C THR A 595 -7.04 -3.84 8.79
N PRO A 596 -7.31 -4.02 7.47
CA PRO A 596 -6.58 -4.98 6.62
C PRO A 596 -5.10 -4.63 6.42
N ASP A 597 -4.73 -3.35 6.61
CA ASP A 597 -3.35 -2.85 6.50
C ASP A 597 -2.64 -2.71 7.84
N ASN A 598 -3.33 -3.06 8.96
CA ASN A 598 -2.76 -2.92 10.29
C ASN A 598 -3.23 -4.06 11.22
N PHE A 599 -2.37 -5.05 11.36
CA PHE A 599 -2.46 -6.19 12.28
C PHE A 599 -1.64 -5.96 13.55
N GLY A 600 -0.96 -4.81 13.63
CA GLY A 600 -0.18 -4.40 14.79
C GLY A 600 -1.05 -4.04 15.99
N VAL A 601 -0.39 -3.57 17.07
CA VAL A 601 -1.02 -3.27 18.36
C VAL A 601 -2.13 -2.21 18.26
N ALA A 602 -2.05 -1.30 17.31
CA ALA A 602 -3.08 -0.28 17.05
C ALA A 602 -4.18 -0.76 16.10
N GLY A 603 -4.08 -1.95 15.53
CA GLY A 603 -5.09 -2.54 14.65
C GLY A 603 -6.28 -3.11 15.41
N ALA A 604 -7.32 -3.49 14.66
CA ALA A 604 -8.48 -4.17 15.21
C ALA A 604 -8.15 -5.62 15.60
N LEU A 605 -8.82 -6.12 16.63
CA LEU A 605 -8.76 -7.55 16.94
C LEU A 605 -9.60 -8.35 15.93
N PRO A 606 -9.23 -9.60 15.63
CA PRO A 606 -10.02 -10.46 14.76
C PRO A 606 -11.37 -10.79 15.39
N SER A 607 -12.43 -10.69 14.59
CA SER A 607 -13.79 -11.05 15.02
C SER A 607 -13.94 -12.55 15.29
N HIS A 608 -13.22 -13.36 14.52
CA HIS A 608 -13.20 -14.83 14.62
C HIS A 608 -11.73 -15.31 14.53
N PRO A 609 -10.95 -15.23 15.64
CA PRO A 609 -9.53 -15.53 15.63
C PRO A 609 -9.24 -16.98 15.22
N GLU A 610 -10.06 -17.93 15.68
CA GLU A 610 -9.92 -19.36 15.36
C GLU A 610 -10.19 -19.62 13.87
N LEU A 611 -11.20 -18.97 13.28
CA LEU A 611 -11.46 -19.07 11.85
C LEU A 611 -10.31 -18.47 11.02
N LEU A 612 -9.73 -17.34 11.47
CA LEU A 612 -8.60 -16.73 10.78
C LEU A 612 -7.36 -17.65 10.77
N ASP A 613 -7.15 -18.40 11.84
CA ASP A 613 -6.04 -19.35 11.94
C ASP A 613 -6.34 -20.70 11.24
N TYR A 614 -7.62 -21.05 11.10
CA TYR A 614 -8.07 -22.25 10.38
C TYR A 614 -7.89 -22.07 8.85
N LEU A 615 -8.25 -20.91 8.31
CA LEU A 615 -8.14 -20.57 6.88
C LEU A 615 -6.69 -20.34 6.44
#